data_f09c9a5d24ff737bbeb0c0a4727bdf83
#
_entry.id   f09c9a5d24ff737bbeb0c0a4727bdf83
#
_cell.length_a   1.000
_cell.length_b   1.000
_cell.length_c   1.000
_cell.angle_alpha   90.00
_cell.angle_beta   90.00
_cell.angle_gamma   90.00
#
_symmetry.space_group_name_H-M   'P 1'
#
loop_
_entity.id
_entity.type
_entity.pdbx_description
1 polymer ?
#
loop_
_entity_poly.entity_id
_entity_poly.type
_entity_poly.pdbx_seq_one_letter_code
_entity_poly.pdbx_strand_id
1 'polypeptide(L)'
;EDPDLVAVLERRLRARGVELRLGEKAKGIVRDGDQVRLQLPEEIITADVALIAVGRRPLTSGLGLEEAGVALTSTGHVSTTRELATTIARVFAVGDLVVGPQLAHRGYAHGIFLAEHLAHLMGERPIRPRPPEDRDIPRITYSSPQFASVGMTREQAAATGGCEFSDFDLRGNARALMLAPGDRDAGLVRVVRRPGGPVVGVHAVGDEIAELIAEGTLMVGWQATPDDVKDLMHPHPSLSEALAEANLALAGSALHMHT
;
A
#
# COMPACT_ATOMS: atom_id res chain seq x y z
N GLU A 1 4.00 3.38 -6.48
CA GLU A 1 4.15 1.97 -6.86
C GLU A 1 5.12 1.84 -8.03
N ASP A 2 5.74 0.67 -8.23
CA ASP A 2 6.63 0.43 -9.36
C ASP A 2 5.85 0.48 -10.70
N PRO A 3 6.34 1.21 -11.72
CA PRO A 3 5.58 1.45 -12.96
C PRO A 3 5.19 0.18 -13.73
N ASP A 4 6.02 -0.83 -13.71
CA ASP A 4 5.77 -2.11 -14.40
C ASP A 4 4.62 -2.93 -13.77
N LEU A 5 4.45 -2.86 -12.44
CA LEU A 5 3.26 -3.43 -11.79
C LEU A 5 2.00 -2.62 -12.14
N VAL A 6 2.11 -1.28 -12.11
CA VAL A 6 1.00 -0.40 -12.50
C VAL A 6 0.55 -0.66 -13.94
N ALA A 7 1.49 -0.94 -14.84
CA ALA A 7 1.20 -1.22 -16.24
C ALA A 7 0.29 -2.47 -16.42
N VAL A 8 0.34 -3.45 -15.52
CA VAL A 8 -0.61 -4.60 -15.54
C VAL A 8 -2.03 -4.10 -15.33
N LEU A 9 -2.25 -3.27 -14.28
CA LEU A 9 -3.56 -2.69 -13.99
C LEU A 9 -4.06 -1.83 -15.16
N GLU A 10 -3.19 -0.99 -15.74
CA GLU A 10 -3.55 -0.14 -16.87
C GLU A 10 -3.99 -0.95 -18.10
N ARG A 11 -3.26 -2.00 -18.46
CA ARG A 11 -3.64 -2.88 -19.58
C ARG A 11 -5.01 -3.52 -19.35
N ARG A 12 -5.25 -4.04 -18.14
CA ARG A 12 -6.53 -4.66 -17.77
C ARG A 12 -7.69 -3.66 -17.81
N LEU A 13 -7.49 -2.45 -17.31
CA LEU A 13 -8.51 -1.40 -17.37
C LEU A 13 -8.83 -0.99 -18.82
N ARG A 14 -7.80 -0.79 -19.65
CA ARG A 14 -7.97 -0.47 -21.08
C ARG A 14 -8.66 -1.61 -21.86
N ALA A 15 -8.32 -2.86 -21.58
CA ALA A 15 -8.98 -4.03 -22.19
C ALA A 15 -10.48 -4.10 -21.85
N ARG A 16 -10.89 -3.52 -20.71
CA ARG A 16 -12.31 -3.38 -20.30
C ARG A 16 -12.99 -2.12 -20.88
N GLY A 17 -12.31 -1.36 -21.74
CA GLY A 17 -12.86 -0.15 -22.35
C GLY A 17 -12.71 1.11 -21.51
N VAL A 18 -11.93 1.08 -20.42
CA VAL A 18 -11.65 2.29 -19.62
C VAL A 18 -10.61 3.14 -20.35
N GLU A 19 -10.96 4.38 -20.64
CA GLU A 19 -10.03 5.37 -21.16
C GLU A 19 -9.28 6.02 -20.00
N LEU A 20 -7.96 5.88 -19.99
CA LEU A 20 -7.09 6.45 -18.95
C LEU A 20 -6.41 7.71 -19.48
N ARG A 21 -6.63 8.83 -18.80
CA ARG A 21 -6.03 10.15 -19.06
C ARG A 21 -5.08 10.48 -17.92
N LEU A 22 -3.84 9.97 -18.02
CA LEU A 22 -2.82 10.13 -16.99
C LEU A 22 -2.06 11.45 -17.17
N GLY A 23 -1.69 12.11 -16.06
CA GLY A 23 -0.96 13.37 -16.09
C GLY A 23 -1.80 14.60 -16.46
N GLU A 24 -3.08 14.45 -16.74
CA GLU A 24 -3.98 15.54 -17.07
C GLU A 24 -4.72 16.04 -15.82
N LYS A 25 -4.71 17.35 -15.64
CA LYS A 25 -5.43 18.01 -14.55
C LYS A 25 -6.72 18.62 -15.04
N ALA A 26 -7.84 18.19 -14.49
CA ALA A 26 -9.14 18.79 -14.75
C ALA A 26 -9.16 20.27 -14.28
N LYS A 27 -9.67 21.18 -15.13
CA LYS A 27 -9.84 22.60 -14.82
C LYS A 27 -11.14 22.87 -14.08
N GLY A 28 -12.16 22.08 -14.35
CA GLY A 28 -13.48 22.24 -13.75
C GLY A 28 -14.46 21.17 -14.19
N ILE A 29 -15.58 21.14 -13.50
CA ILE A 29 -16.72 20.30 -13.84
C ILE A 29 -17.99 21.14 -13.75
N VAL A 30 -18.87 21.02 -14.74
CA VAL A 30 -20.10 21.76 -14.79
C VAL A 30 -21.25 20.82 -15.16
N ARG A 31 -22.41 21.00 -14.52
CA ARG A 31 -23.64 20.31 -14.90
C ARG A 31 -24.26 21.01 -16.11
N ASP A 32 -24.64 20.23 -17.11
CA ASP A 32 -25.31 20.72 -18.33
C ASP A 32 -26.55 19.84 -18.60
N GLY A 33 -27.70 20.28 -18.10
CA GLY A 33 -28.92 19.48 -18.10
C GLY A 33 -28.78 18.21 -17.28
N ASP A 34 -28.97 17.04 -17.90
CA ASP A 34 -28.83 15.72 -17.29
C ASP A 34 -27.43 15.15 -17.41
N GLN A 35 -26.51 15.89 -18.02
CA GLN A 35 -25.11 15.48 -18.20
C GLN A 35 -24.16 16.33 -17.38
N VAL A 36 -22.91 15.88 -17.30
CA VAL A 36 -21.78 16.61 -16.72
C VAL A 36 -20.71 16.82 -17.78
N ARG A 37 -20.12 18.00 -17.77
CA ARG A 37 -18.96 18.35 -18.61
C ARG A 37 -17.73 18.52 -17.78
N LEU A 38 -16.73 17.71 -18.04
CA LEU A 38 -15.40 17.82 -17.45
C LEU A 38 -14.50 18.62 -18.38
N GLN A 39 -13.98 19.74 -17.90
CA GLN A 39 -13.09 20.60 -18.66
C GLN A 39 -11.63 20.16 -18.42
N LEU A 40 -10.98 19.67 -19.46
CA LEU A 40 -9.54 19.43 -19.54
C LEU A 40 -8.82 20.61 -20.22
N PRO A 41 -7.49 20.65 -20.22
CA PRO A 41 -6.73 21.74 -20.84
C PRO A 41 -7.07 22.00 -22.30
N GLU A 42 -7.31 20.97 -23.10
CA GLU A 42 -7.48 21.05 -24.55
C GLU A 42 -8.84 20.51 -25.05
N GLU A 43 -9.63 19.87 -24.17
CA GLU A 43 -10.91 19.28 -24.56
C GLU A 43 -11.96 19.34 -23.45
N ILE A 44 -13.20 19.03 -23.80
CA ILE A 44 -14.32 18.86 -22.88
C ILE A 44 -14.84 17.42 -23.03
N ILE A 45 -14.86 16.68 -21.95
CA ILE A 45 -15.46 15.34 -21.88
C ILE A 45 -16.89 15.48 -21.33
N THR A 46 -17.86 14.92 -22.02
CA THR A 46 -19.25 14.86 -21.56
C THR A 46 -19.58 13.45 -21.10
N ALA A 47 -20.24 13.32 -19.97
CA ALA A 47 -20.65 12.05 -19.39
C ALA A 47 -21.99 12.18 -18.65
N ASP A 48 -22.65 11.06 -18.37
CA ASP A 48 -23.88 11.05 -17.59
C ASP A 48 -23.61 11.29 -16.11
N VAL A 49 -22.47 10.81 -15.60
CA VAL A 49 -22.06 10.94 -14.20
C VAL A 49 -20.57 11.23 -14.10
N ALA A 50 -20.18 12.05 -13.12
CA ALA A 50 -18.79 12.24 -12.74
C ALA A 50 -18.57 11.90 -11.27
N LEU A 51 -17.57 11.06 -11.00
CA LEU A 51 -17.09 10.74 -9.65
C LEU A 51 -15.84 11.56 -9.36
N ILE A 52 -15.88 12.36 -8.29
CA ILE A 52 -14.72 13.12 -7.81
C ILE A 52 -14.03 12.33 -6.71
N ALA A 53 -12.87 11.75 -7.01
CA ALA A 53 -12.09 10.92 -6.11
C ALA A 53 -10.63 11.39 -6.03
N VAL A 54 -10.43 12.71 -5.83
CA VAL A 54 -9.12 13.39 -5.93
C VAL A 54 -8.33 13.47 -4.63
N GLY A 55 -8.76 12.74 -3.60
CA GLY A 55 -8.05 12.65 -2.32
C GLY A 55 -8.93 13.03 -1.12
N ARG A 56 -8.29 13.10 0.04
CA ARG A 56 -8.92 13.39 1.33
C ARG A 56 -8.15 14.49 2.05
N ARG A 57 -8.85 15.19 2.93
CA ARG A 57 -8.27 16.16 3.87
C ARG A 57 -8.65 15.77 5.30
N PRO A 58 -7.79 16.01 6.30
CA PRO A 58 -8.17 15.83 7.69
C PRO A 58 -9.30 16.81 8.04
N LEU A 59 -10.29 16.35 8.79
CA LEU A 59 -11.37 17.20 9.28
C LEU A 59 -11.00 17.76 10.65
N THR A 60 -10.19 18.81 10.66
CA THR A 60 -9.67 19.48 11.87
C THR A 60 -10.32 20.82 12.15
N SER A 61 -11.02 21.41 11.16
CA SER A 61 -11.72 22.69 11.33
C SER A 61 -12.94 22.56 12.24
N GLY A 62 -13.18 23.58 13.06
CA GLY A 62 -14.34 23.66 13.96
C GLY A 62 -14.27 22.76 15.20
N LEU A 63 -13.11 22.19 15.49
CA LEU A 63 -12.87 21.37 16.68
C LEU A 63 -12.22 22.14 17.84
N GLY A 64 -11.96 23.44 17.68
CA GLY A 64 -11.29 24.25 18.70
C GLY A 64 -9.82 23.88 18.92
N LEU A 65 -9.16 23.22 17.95
CA LEU A 65 -7.79 22.74 18.11
C LEU A 65 -6.78 23.88 18.20
N GLU A 66 -6.90 24.88 17.33
CA GLU A 66 -5.99 26.04 17.31
C GLU A 66 -6.20 26.91 18.54
N GLU A 67 -7.45 27.13 18.97
CA GLU A 67 -7.80 27.84 20.18
C GLU A 67 -7.27 27.13 21.43
N ALA A 68 -7.22 25.80 21.42
CA ALA A 68 -6.61 25.00 22.46
C ALA A 68 -5.07 24.97 22.39
N GLY A 69 -4.45 25.56 21.35
CA GLY A 69 -3.01 25.60 21.17
C GLY A 69 -2.43 24.35 20.50
N VAL A 70 -3.27 23.49 19.89
CA VAL A 70 -2.82 22.33 19.12
C VAL A 70 -2.31 22.81 17.76
N ALA A 71 -1.04 22.55 17.45
CA ALA A 71 -0.46 22.94 16.17
C ALA A 71 -0.97 22.06 15.03
N LEU A 72 -1.32 22.70 13.92
CA LEU A 72 -1.64 22.06 12.65
C LEU A 72 -0.49 22.22 11.65
N THR A 73 -0.36 21.26 10.73
CA THR A 73 0.55 21.36 9.58
C THR A 73 -0.05 22.27 8.50
N SER A 74 0.75 22.64 7.50
CA SER A 74 0.27 23.38 6.32
C SER A 74 -0.79 22.65 5.50
N THR A 75 -0.91 21.32 5.67
CA THR A 75 -1.93 20.48 5.03
C THR A 75 -3.15 20.23 5.90
N GLY A 76 -3.22 20.87 7.09
CA GLY A 76 -4.34 20.79 8.03
C GLY A 76 -4.32 19.57 8.95
N HIS A 77 -3.28 18.73 8.92
CA HIS A 77 -3.15 17.61 9.86
C HIS A 77 -2.68 18.13 11.23
N VAL A 78 -3.00 17.41 12.29
CA VAL A 78 -2.46 17.65 13.62
C VAL A 78 -0.96 17.32 13.60
N SER A 79 -0.13 18.28 14.08
CA SER A 79 1.30 18.07 14.25
C SER A 79 1.54 17.20 15.48
N THR A 80 2.25 16.07 15.29
CA THR A 80 2.55 15.14 16.38
C THR A 80 4.02 14.76 16.41
N THR A 81 4.48 14.31 17.57
CA THR A 81 5.74 13.56 17.69
C THR A 81 5.56 12.15 17.13
N ARG A 82 6.65 11.37 17.10
CA ARG A 82 6.62 9.95 16.75
C ARG A 82 5.73 9.12 17.68
N GLU A 83 5.60 9.54 18.94
CA GLU A 83 4.75 8.93 19.95
C GLU A 83 3.31 9.45 19.91
N LEU A 84 2.90 10.14 18.84
CA LEU A 84 1.56 10.66 18.59
C LEU A 84 1.13 11.79 19.57
N ALA A 85 2.07 12.34 20.34
CA ALA A 85 1.80 13.48 21.22
C ALA A 85 1.70 14.78 20.40
N THR A 86 0.71 15.63 20.74
CA THR A 86 0.55 16.96 20.17
C THR A 86 1.44 17.99 20.86
N THR A 87 1.33 19.25 20.48
CA THR A 87 1.97 20.39 21.18
C THR A 87 1.43 20.63 22.59
N ILE A 88 0.27 20.06 22.91
CA ILE A 88 -0.37 20.22 24.22
C ILE A 88 -0.16 18.97 25.06
N ALA A 89 0.29 19.16 26.30
CA ALA A 89 0.51 18.06 27.23
C ALA A 89 -0.76 17.22 27.44
N ARG A 90 -0.63 15.90 27.39
CA ARG A 90 -1.71 14.91 27.54
C ARG A 90 -2.76 14.91 26.43
N VAL A 91 -2.47 15.58 25.31
CA VAL A 91 -3.32 15.55 24.11
C VAL A 91 -2.56 14.82 23.01
N PHE A 92 -3.20 13.80 22.44
CA PHE A 92 -2.64 12.94 21.39
C PHE A 92 -3.55 12.96 20.18
N ALA A 93 -2.99 12.70 18.99
CA ALA A 93 -3.78 12.55 17.79
C ALA A 93 -3.38 11.25 17.06
N VAL A 94 -4.38 10.57 16.50
CA VAL A 94 -4.21 9.24 15.87
C VAL A 94 -4.97 9.16 14.55
N GLY A 95 -4.62 8.17 13.72
CA GLY A 95 -5.34 7.86 12.48
C GLY A 95 -5.21 8.97 11.44
N ASP A 96 -6.31 9.26 10.75
CA ASP A 96 -6.36 10.16 9.58
C ASP A 96 -6.09 11.64 9.91
N LEU A 97 -6.14 12.02 11.18
CA LEU A 97 -5.76 13.37 11.63
C LEU A 97 -4.26 13.60 11.63
N VAL A 98 -3.44 12.55 11.62
CA VAL A 98 -1.97 12.62 11.64
C VAL A 98 -1.45 12.44 10.22
N VAL A 99 -0.36 13.15 9.88
CA VAL A 99 0.30 13.03 8.57
C VAL A 99 0.67 11.57 8.27
N GLY A 100 0.37 11.10 7.08
CA GLY A 100 0.68 9.75 6.60
C GLY A 100 -0.49 9.11 5.83
N PRO A 101 -0.42 7.81 5.53
CA PRO A 101 -1.49 7.09 4.83
C PRO A 101 -2.81 7.11 5.60
N GLN A 102 -3.89 7.53 4.94
CA GLN A 102 -5.24 7.56 5.52
C GLN A 102 -5.90 6.19 5.35
N LEU A 103 -5.53 5.25 6.23
CA LEU A 103 -5.94 3.85 6.21
C LEU A 103 -6.46 3.43 7.59
N ALA A 104 -7.62 2.76 7.64
CA ALA A 104 -8.27 2.37 8.89
C ALA A 104 -7.35 1.54 9.81
N HIS A 105 -6.64 0.57 9.25
CA HIS A 105 -5.72 -0.29 10.00
C HIS A 105 -4.50 0.47 10.56
N ARG A 106 -4.07 1.58 9.93
CA ARG A 106 -3.10 2.50 10.52
C ARG A 106 -3.68 3.16 11.77
N GLY A 107 -4.94 3.60 11.71
CA GLY A 107 -5.65 4.13 12.88
C GLY A 107 -5.75 3.12 14.03
N TYR A 108 -6.00 1.84 13.71
CA TYR A 108 -6.00 0.76 14.71
C TYR A 108 -4.62 0.57 15.35
N ALA A 109 -3.57 0.52 14.54
CA ALA A 109 -2.19 0.42 15.03
C ALA A 109 -1.80 1.61 15.92
N HIS A 110 -2.18 2.83 15.53
CA HIS A 110 -1.99 4.02 16.37
C HIS A 110 -2.72 3.92 17.70
N GLY A 111 -3.98 3.44 17.72
CA GLY A 111 -4.78 3.28 18.92
C GLY A 111 -4.17 2.26 19.89
N ILE A 112 -3.77 1.10 19.38
CA ILE A 112 -3.12 0.05 20.18
C ILE A 112 -1.80 0.57 20.76
N PHE A 113 -0.95 1.15 19.91
CA PHE A 113 0.32 1.74 20.35
C PHE A 113 0.10 2.79 21.45
N LEU A 114 -0.83 3.72 21.25
CA LEU A 114 -1.07 4.79 22.21
C LEU A 114 -1.56 4.26 23.55
N ALA A 115 -2.48 3.29 23.56
CA ALA A 115 -2.94 2.66 24.79
C ALA A 115 -1.79 2.00 25.56
N GLU A 116 -0.94 1.23 24.87
CA GLU A 116 0.23 0.60 25.47
C GLU A 116 1.29 1.61 25.93
N HIS A 117 1.48 2.70 25.18
CA HIS A 117 2.41 3.77 25.52
C HIS A 117 1.98 4.52 26.78
N LEU A 118 0.68 4.83 26.92
CA LEU A 118 0.14 5.43 28.10
C LEU A 118 0.28 4.51 29.32
N ALA A 119 -0.03 3.22 29.20
CA ALA A 119 0.17 2.25 30.27
C ALA A 119 1.65 2.17 30.69
N HIS A 120 2.59 2.24 29.74
CA HIS A 120 4.01 2.31 30.06
C HIS A 120 4.38 3.57 30.84
N LEU A 121 3.89 4.75 30.42
CA LEU A 121 4.13 6.02 31.12
C LEU A 121 3.54 6.05 32.54
N MET A 122 2.46 5.31 32.77
CA MET A 122 1.83 5.14 34.10
C MET A 122 2.52 4.09 34.99
N GLY A 123 3.53 3.39 34.45
CA GLY A 123 4.25 2.35 35.16
C GLY A 123 3.55 0.98 35.21
N GLU A 124 2.42 0.83 34.50
CA GLU A 124 1.65 -0.42 34.45
C GLU A 124 2.22 -1.43 33.45
N ARG A 125 3.04 -0.98 32.50
CA ARG A 125 3.70 -1.82 31.51
C ARG A 125 5.21 -1.58 31.54
N PRO A 126 6.04 -2.62 31.79
CA PRO A 126 7.49 -2.46 31.92
C PRO A 126 8.18 -2.18 30.57
N ILE A 127 7.64 -2.73 29.49
CA ILE A 127 8.25 -2.63 28.14
C ILE A 127 7.64 -1.44 27.40
N ARG A 128 8.49 -0.51 26.93
CA ARG A 128 8.08 0.59 26.08
C ARG A 128 7.66 0.06 24.70
N PRO A 129 6.44 0.32 24.23
CA PRO A 129 6.01 -0.11 22.91
C PRO A 129 6.74 0.68 21.80
N ARG A 130 6.93 0.03 20.67
CA ARG A 130 7.48 0.67 19.47
C ARG A 130 6.36 1.37 18.70
N PRO A 131 6.52 2.64 18.32
CA PRO A 131 5.56 3.32 17.44
C PRO A 131 5.45 2.60 16.09
N PRO A 132 4.24 2.49 15.51
CA PRO A 132 4.09 1.94 14.17
C PRO A 132 4.78 2.84 13.14
N GLU A 133 5.39 2.22 12.13
CA GLU A 133 6.04 2.93 11.03
C GLU A 133 5.21 2.82 9.76
N ASP A 134 5.01 3.93 9.05
CA ASP A 134 4.17 3.98 7.85
C ASP A 134 4.66 3.06 6.72
N ARG A 135 5.95 2.70 6.69
CA ARG A 135 6.52 1.76 5.72
C ARG A 135 6.06 0.31 5.93
N ASP A 136 5.72 -0.05 7.18
CA ASP A 136 5.29 -1.40 7.54
C ASP A 136 3.77 -1.59 7.35
N ILE A 137 3.06 -0.55 6.87
CA ILE A 137 1.61 -0.57 6.69
C ILE A 137 1.26 -1.08 5.29
N PRO A 138 0.55 -2.22 5.19
CA PRO A 138 0.11 -2.73 3.91
C PRO A 138 -0.92 -1.80 3.26
N ARG A 139 -0.90 -1.72 1.94
CA ARG A 139 -1.84 -0.94 1.13
C ARG A 139 -2.50 -1.87 0.13
N ILE A 140 -3.81 -1.74 -0.02
CA ILE A 140 -4.59 -2.50 -0.97
C ILE A 140 -5.45 -1.55 -1.78
N THR A 141 -5.43 -1.72 -3.11
CA THR A 141 -6.38 -1.13 -4.02
C THR A 141 -7.30 -2.25 -4.52
N TYR A 142 -8.55 -2.19 -4.12
CA TYR A 142 -9.58 -3.18 -4.46
C TYR A 142 -10.16 -2.92 -5.86
N SER A 143 -9.29 -2.77 -6.83
CA SER A 143 -9.63 -2.75 -8.26
C SER A 143 -9.76 -4.19 -8.79
N SER A 144 -9.98 -4.35 -10.09
CA SER A 144 -9.90 -5.62 -10.79
C SER A 144 -8.96 -5.46 -11.99
N PRO A 145 -7.75 -6.02 -11.93
CA PRO A 145 -7.13 -6.77 -10.84
C PRO A 145 -6.89 -5.93 -9.56
N GLN A 146 -6.75 -6.60 -8.42
CA GLN A 146 -6.36 -5.98 -7.17
C GLN A 146 -4.88 -5.62 -7.20
N PHE A 147 -4.51 -4.61 -6.41
CA PHE A 147 -3.11 -4.25 -6.17
C PHE A 147 -2.84 -4.24 -4.67
N ALA A 148 -1.78 -4.90 -4.24
CA ALA A 148 -1.39 -4.95 -2.83
C ALA A 148 0.10 -4.66 -2.68
N SER A 149 0.48 -3.90 -1.66
CA SER A 149 1.87 -3.54 -1.42
C SER A 149 2.17 -3.31 0.05
N VAL A 150 3.40 -3.60 0.46
CA VAL A 150 3.97 -3.22 1.75
C VAL A 150 5.47 -2.98 1.60
N GLY A 151 6.00 -2.03 2.36
CA GLY A 151 7.43 -1.73 2.36
C GLY A 151 7.86 -0.82 1.21
N MET A 152 9.11 -0.96 0.80
CA MET A 152 9.75 -0.12 -0.21
C MET A 152 9.52 -0.66 -1.62
N THR A 153 9.25 0.24 -2.57
CA THR A 153 9.34 -0.10 -4.00
C THR A 153 10.78 -0.40 -4.38
N ARG A 154 10.96 -1.04 -5.54
CA ARG A 154 12.29 -1.27 -6.12
C ARG A 154 13.11 0.04 -6.23
N GLU A 155 12.47 1.09 -6.73
CA GLU A 155 13.11 2.41 -6.87
C GLU A 155 13.54 3.00 -5.53
N GLN A 156 12.66 2.97 -4.52
CA GLN A 156 12.96 3.45 -3.17
C GLN A 156 14.10 2.66 -2.51
N ALA A 157 14.08 1.35 -2.66
CA ALA A 157 15.13 0.49 -2.12
C ALA A 157 16.47 0.73 -2.82
N ALA A 158 16.48 0.88 -4.15
CA ALA A 158 17.68 1.21 -4.93
C ALA A 158 18.28 2.55 -4.50
N ALA A 159 17.45 3.58 -4.28
CA ALA A 159 17.89 4.91 -3.86
C ALA A 159 18.49 4.95 -2.44
N THR A 160 18.17 3.97 -1.59
CA THR A 160 18.54 3.96 -0.16
C THR A 160 19.52 2.86 0.24
N GLY A 161 20.31 2.31 -0.66
CA GLY A 161 21.34 1.31 -0.37
C GLY A 161 21.37 0.10 -1.29
N GLY A 162 20.71 0.20 -2.44
CA GLY A 162 20.62 -0.89 -3.42
C GLY A 162 19.51 -1.90 -3.09
N CYS A 163 19.17 -2.68 -4.10
CA CYS A 163 18.21 -3.78 -3.93
C CYS A 163 18.48 -4.92 -4.91
N GLU A 164 18.03 -6.09 -4.50
CA GLU A 164 17.78 -7.24 -5.37
C GLU A 164 16.27 -7.48 -5.35
N PHE A 165 15.71 -7.95 -6.44
CA PHE A 165 14.29 -8.25 -6.51
C PHE A 165 14.03 -9.47 -7.40
N SER A 166 12.88 -10.09 -7.19
CA SER A 166 12.37 -11.16 -8.03
C SER A 166 10.90 -10.92 -8.31
N ASP A 167 10.50 -11.20 -9.55
CA ASP A 167 9.13 -11.13 -10.03
C ASP A 167 8.67 -12.53 -10.40
N PHE A 168 7.61 -12.99 -9.77
CA PHE A 168 6.92 -14.21 -10.19
C PHE A 168 5.68 -13.86 -11.01
N ASP A 169 5.64 -14.28 -12.27
CA ASP A 169 4.49 -14.10 -13.15
C ASP A 169 3.37 -15.08 -12.77
N LEU A 170 2.17 -14.55 -12.48
CA LEU A 170 1.03 -15.36 -12.05
C LEU A 170 0.53 -16.33 -13.14
N ARG A 171 0.95 -16.20 -14.41
CA ARG A 171 0.73 -17.22 -15.44
C ARG A 171 1.42 -18.56 -15.12
N GLY A 172 2.43 -18.55 -14.27
CA GLY A 172 3.07 -19.75 -13.73
C GLY A 172 2.38 -20.34 -12.50
N ASN A 173 1.31 -19.71 -11.99
CA ASN A 173 0.62 -20.14 -10.78
C ASN A 173 -0.69 -20.85 -11.11
N ALA A 174 -0.83 -22.11 -10.68
CA ALA A 174 -2.01 -22.93 -10.97
C ALA A 174 -3.32 -22.31 -10.44
N ARG A 175 -3.29 -21.72 -9.24
CA ARG A 175 -4.48 -21.11 -8.65
C ARG A 175 -4.90 -19.83 -9.39
N ALA A 176 -3.94 -19.01 -9.81
CA ALA A 176 -4.23 -17.82 -10.61
C ALA A 176 -4.89 -18.19 -11.96
N LEU A 177 -4.40 -19.24 -12.62
CA LEU A 177 -5.00 -19.74 -13.85
C LEU A 177 -6.42 -20.29 -13.66
N MET A 178 -6.74 -20.84 -12.49
CA MET A 178 -8.11 -21.28 -12.15
C MET A 178 -9.05 -20.10 -11.93
N LEU A 179 -8.55 -18.98 -11.36
CA LEU A 179 -9.34 -17.77 -11.12
C LEU A 179 -9.66 -17.01 -12.40
N ALA A 180 -8.72 -16.93 -13.32
CA ALA A 180 -8.84 -16.21 -14.58
C ALA A 180 -8.35 -17.07 -15.76
N PRO A 181 -9.13 -18.10 -16.18
CA PRO A 181 -8.72 -18.98 -17.27
C PRO A 181 -8.50 -18.22 -18.58
N GLY A 182 -7.30 -18.40 -19.17
CA GLY A 182 -6.94 -17.77 -20.45
C GLY A 182 -6.50 -16.32 -20.36
N ASP A 183 -6.43 -15.74 -19.16
CA ASP A 183 -5.92 -14.38 -18.98
C ASP A 183 -4.41 -14.33 -19.22
N ARG A 184 -4.00 -13.49 -20.19
CA ARG A 184 -2.59 -13.29 -20.52
C ARG A 184 -1.91 -12.26 -19.60
N ASP A 185 -2.68 -11.49 -18.85
CA ASP A 185 -2.24 -10.49 -17.89
C ASP A 185 -2.66 -10.89 -16.46
N ALA A 186 -2.42 -12.15 -16.08
CA ALA A 186 -2.80 -12.67 -14.75
C ALA A 186 -2.23 -11.87 -13.59
N GLY A 187 -1.10 -11.19 -13.84
CA GLY A 187 -0.44 -10.34 -12.84
C GLY A 187 0.93 -10.87 -12.43
N LEU A 188 1.47 -10.29 -11.36
CA LEU A 188 2.77 -10.70 -10.82
C LEU A 188 2.86 -10.43 -9.31
N VAL A 189 3.79 -11.16 -8.67
CA VAL A 189 4.23 -10.93 -7.30
C VAL A 189 5.70 -10.56 -7.32
N ARG A 190 6.05 -9.41 -6.72
CA ARG A 190 7.42 -8.91 -6.58
C ARG A 190 7.85 -8.95 -5.14
N VAL A 191 9.03 -9.50 -4.87
CA VAL A 191 9.74 -9.40 -3.60
C VAL A 191 11.00 -8.57 -3.80
N VAL A 192 11.20 -7.57 -2.95
CA VAL A 192 12.37 -6.67 -2.95
C VAL A 192 13.14 -6.89 -1.66
N ARG A 193 14.46 -7.13 -1.75
CA ARG A 193 15.34 -7.26 -0.58
C ARG A 193 16.53 -6.32 -0.63
N ARG A 194 17.19 -6.08 0.48
CA ARG A 194 18.55 -5.51 0.50
C ARG A 194 19.53 -6.52 -0.09
N PRO A 195 20.62 -6.07 -0.74
CA PRO A 195 21.63 -6.98 -1.25
C PRO A 195 22.13 -7.93 -0.15
N GLY A 196 21.92 -9.24 -0.34
CA GLY A 196 22.25 -10.27 0.64
C GLY A 196 21.56 -10.14 2.00
N GLY A 197 20.50 -9.33 2.11
CA GLY A 197 19.84 -8.98 3.37
C GLY A 197 18.34 -9.27 3.39
N PRO A 198 17.60 -8.60 4.31
CA PRO A 198 16.19 -8.86 4.52
C PRO A 198 15.31 -8.33 3.39
N VAL A 199 14.10 -8.89 3.31
CA VAL A 199 12.99 -8.38 2.52
C VAL A 199 12.58 -6.99 3.04
N VAL A 200 12.50 -6.03 2.14
CA VAL A 200 12.14 -4.64 2.45
C VAL A 200 10.89 -4.18 1.71
N GLY A 201 10.38 -4.98 0.79
CA GLY A 201 9.14 -4.69 0.08
C GLY A 201 8.54 -5.93 -0.56
N VAL A 202 7.20 -5.98 -0.57
CA VAL A 202 6.40 -6.97 -1.28
C VAL A 202 5.28 -6.23 -2.00
N HIS A 203 5.14 -6.49 -3.30
CA HIS A 203 4.18 -5.83 -4.17
C HIS A 203 3.53 -6.88 -5.07
N ALA A 204 2.22 -6.81 -5.24
CA ALA A 204 1.51 -7.77 -6.03
C ALA A 204 0.36 -7.11 -6.80
N VAL A 205 0.09 -7.59 -8.00
CA VAL A 205 -1.05 -7.22 -8.82
C VAL A 205 -1.66 -8.50 -9.42
N GLY A 206 -2.96 -8.69 -9.26
CA GLY A 206 -3.67 -9.88 -9.75
C GLY A 206 -5.05 -10.04 -9.13
N ASP A 207 -5.79 -11.05 -9.57
CA ASP A 207 -7.08 -11.36 -8.98
C ASP A 207 -6.90 -12.04 -7.61
N GLU A 208 -7.68 -11.60 -6.59
CA GLU A 208 -7.64 -12.09 -5.21
C GLU A 208 -6.27 -11.96 -4.50
N ILE A 209 -5.39 -11.09 -5.01
CA ILE A 209 -4.00 -10.97 -4.53
C ILE A 209 -3.90 -10.26 -3.16
N ALA A 210 -4.95 -9.55 -2.75
CA ALA A 210 -4.95 -8.73 -1.53
C ALA A 210 -4.60 -9.52 -0.27
N GLU A 211 -5.08 -10.77 -0.18
CA GLU A 211 -4.90 -11.61 1.01
C GLU A 211 -3.44 -12.04 1.22
N LEU A 212 -2.62 -12.07 0.16
CA LEU A 212 -1.19 -12.41 0.27
C LEU A 212 -0.37 -11.35 0.99
N ILE A 213 -0.87 -10.10 1.06
CA ILE A 213 -0.07 -9.01 1.64
C ILE A 213 0.16 -9.17 3.14
N ALA A 214 -0.65 -9.97 3.83
CA ALA A 214 -0.45 -10.27 5.24
C ALA A 214 0.89 -10.99 5.48
N GLU A 215 1.22 -11.98 4.64
CA GLU A 215 2.53 -12.66 4.68
C GLU A 215 3.66 -11.69 4.33
N GLY A 216 3.49 -10.87 3.29
CA GLY A 216 4.45 -9.82 2.94
C GLY A 216 4.67 -8.82 4.08
N THR A 217 3.61 -8.49 4.85
CA THR A 217 3.72 -7.61 6.02
C THR A 217 4.56 -8.25 7.13
N LEU A 218 4.41 -9.55 7.36
CA LEU A 218 5.27 -10.30 8.31
C LEU A 218 6.73 -10.30 7.85
N MET A 219 6.99 -10.57 6.56
CA MET A 219 8.35 -10.55 6.01
C MET A 219 9.04 -9.21 6.24
N VAL A 220 8.38 -8.12 5.87
CA VAL A 220 8.93 -6.76 6.01
C VAL A 220 9.06 -6.37 7.49
N GLY A 221 8.03 -6.59 8.29
CA GLY A 221 7.99 -6.21 9.71
C GLY A 221 8.99 -6.97 10.57
N TRP A 222 9.24 -8.24 10.27
CA TRP A 222 10.21 -9.08 10.97
C TRP A 222 11.60 -9.04 10.34
N GLN A 223 11.78 -8.34 9.23
CA GLN A 223 13.04 -8.29 8.49
C GLN A 223 13.50 -9.69 8.05
N ALA A 224 12.55 -10.54 7.64
CA ALA A 224 12.84 -11.88 7.17
C ALA A 224 13.73 -11.82 5.93
N THR A 225 14.65 -12.78 5.83
CA THR A 225 15.44 -12.98 4.61
C THR A 225 14.74 -13.99 3.70
N PRO A 226 15.04 -14.02 2.39
CA PRO A 226 14.54 -15.08 1.51
C PRO A 226 14.89 -16.50 2.02
N ASP A 227 16.02 -16.67 2.72
CA ASP A 227 16.39 -17.94 3.33
C ASP A 227 15.47 -18.34 4.48
N ASP A 228 14.94 -17.40 5.26
CA ASP A 228 13.96 -17.70 6.31
C ASP A 228 12.62 -18.16 5.72
N VAL A 229 12.26 -17.67 4.52
CA VAL A 229 10.99 -17.98 3.85
C VAL A 229 11.05 -19.27 3.03
N LYS A 230 12.21 -19.61 2.44
CA LYS A 230 12.37 -20.78 1.56
C LYS A 230 11.98 -22.12 2.21
N ASP A 231 12.12 -22.23 3.53
CA ASP A 231 11.85 -23.47 4.27
C ASP A 231 10.36 -23.56 4.71
N LEU A 232 9.54 -22.54 4.42
CA LEU A 232 8.11 -22.55 4.71
C LEU A 232 7.36 -23.35 3.64
N MET A 233 6.42 -24.20 4.08
CA MET A 233 5.56 -24.93 3.17
C MET A 233 4.34 -24.11 2.82
N HIS A 234 4.16 -23.82 1.53
CA HIS A 234 2.95 -23.21 1.00
C HIS A 234 2.02 -24.28 0.44
N PRO A 235 0.69 -24.15 0.67
CA PRO A 235 -0.26 -25.15 0.17
C PRO A 235 -0.37 -25.11 -1.36
N HIS A 236 -0.53 -26.28 -2.00
CA HIS A 236 -0.78 -26.40 -3.43
C HIS A 236 -2.21 -26.91 -3.72
N PRO A 237 -2.97 -26.30 -4.68
CA PRO A 237 -2.66 -25.07 -5.41
C PRO A 237 -3.13 -23.82 -4.64
N SER A 238 -2.28 -22.82 -4.52
CA SER A 238 -2.62 -21.55 -3.86
C SER A 238 -1.93 -20.35 -4.52
N LEU A 239 -2.43 -19.13 -4.26
CA LEU A 239 -1.75 -17.91 -4.68
C LEU A 239 -0.47 -17.65 -3.87
N SER A 240 -0.41 -18.13 -2.63
CA SER A 240 0.78 -17.94 -1.77
C SER A 240 2.05 -18.60 -2.31
N GLU A 241 1.91 -19.63 -3.18
CA GLU A 241 3.06 -20.21 -3.91
C GLU A 241 3.77 -19.17 -4.78
N ALA A 242 3.07 -18.15 -5.28
CA ALA A 242 3.70 -17.08 -6.06
C ALA A 242 4.67 -16.25 -5.20
N LEU A 243 4.33 -16.03 -3.93
CA LEU A 243 5.20 -15.34 -2.98
C LEU A 243 6.39 -16.23 -2.59
N ALA A 244 6.13 -17.54 -2.37
CA ALA A 244 7.19 -18.54 -2.14
C ALA A 244 8.19 -18.56 -3.29
N GLU A 245 7.74 -18.67 -4.53
CA GLU A 245 8.60 -18.73 -5.72
C GLU A 245 9.46 -17.47 -5.88
N ALA A 246 8.88 -16.28 -5.66
CA ALA A 246 9.65 -15.03 -5.70
C ALA A 246 10.76 -15.00 -4.64
N ASN A 247 10.51 -15.55 -3.42
CA ASN A 247 11.53 -15.68 -2.39
C ASN A 247 12.56 -16.76 -2.73
N LEU A 248 12.13 -17.94 -3.21
CA LEU A 248 13.01 -19.00 -3.64
C LEU A 248 13.97 -18.55 -4.74
N ALA A 249 13.51 -17.73 -5.69
CA ALA A 249 14.36 -17.15 -6.72
C ALA A 249 15.45 -16.25 -6.12
N LEU A 250 15.13 -15.43 -5.14
CA LEU A 250 16.11 -14.60 -4.42
C LEU A 250 17.07 -15.43 -3.58
N ALA A 251 16.63 -16.58 -3.08
CA ALA A 251 17.50 -17.54 -2.36
C ALA A 251 18.31 -18.44 -3.31
N GLY A 252 18.16 -18.31 -4.64
CA GLY A 252 18.86 -19.12 -5.64
C GLY A 252 18.32 -20.56 -5.76
N SER A 253 17.05 -20.80 -5.38
CA SER A 253 16.43 -22.12 -5.27
C SER A 253 15.06 -22.20 -5.96
N ALA A 254 14.79 -21.34 -6.96
CA ALA A 254 13.52 -21.33 -7.68
C ALA A 254 13.15 -22.72 -8.24
N LEU A 255 11.86 -23.08 -8.14
CA LEU A 255 11.35 -24.36 -8.66
C LEU A 255 10.70 -24.19 -10.04
N HIS A 256 9.95 -23.10 -10.26
CA HIS A 256 9.15 -22.87 -11.45
C HIS A 256 9.60 -21.64 -12.25
N MET A 257 10.66 -20.97 -11.83
CA MET A 257 11.26 -19.84 -12.55
C MET A 257 12.57 -20.30 -13.19
N HIS A 258 12.72 -20.06 -14.50
CA HIS A 258 14.02 -20.20 -15.16
C HIS A 258 14.81 -18.91 -14.92
N THR A 259 15.94 -19.03 -14.25
CA THR A 259 16.93 -17.95 -14.05
C THR A 259 17.71 -17.69 -15.32
#